data_73d4bf7cd98d0258b3ba5c34c38f097d
#
_entry.id   73d4bf7cd98d0258b3ba5c34c38f097d
#
_cell.length_a   1.000
_cell.length_b   1.000
_cell.length_c   1.000
_cell.angle_alpha   90.00
_cell.angle_beta   90.00
_cell.angle_gamma   90.00
#
_symmetry.space_group_name_H-M   'P 1'
#
loop_
_entity.id
_entity.type
_entity.pdbx_description
1 polymer ?
#
loop_
_entity_poly.entity_id
_entity_poly.type
_entity_poly.pdbx_seq_one_letter_code
_entity_poly.pdbx_strand_id
1 'polypeptide(L)'
;MTASVETRPDLATRADIHDLVVAFYREVVFDDVLAPVFTEVAETDWSTHIPRLIDYWCRVLLGQPGSTGALLASHRHVHAIEPLRPEHFDRWVALWFASIDERWAGPTSEQAKAHAIRVGSVIAGRLGGCPWAGPAATRVGGQR
;
A
#
# COMPACT_ATOMS: atom_id res chain seq x y z
N MET A 1 26.24 -22.34 -7.50
CA MET A 1 26.04 -22.01 -6.78
C MET A 1 24.91 -21.70 -6.48
N THR A 2 24.43 -21.98 -6.04
CA THR A 2 23.37 -21.74 -5.77
C THR A 2 23.16 -20.76 -4.98
N ALA A 3 23.93 -20.20 -4.95
CA ALA A 3 23.86 -19.10 -4.27
C ALA A 3 22.73 -18.29 -4.52
N SER A 4 22.08 -18.57 -5.51
CA SER A 4 20.99 -17.78 -5.81
C SER A 4 19.92 -17.83 -4.79
N VAL A 5 20.03 -18.69 -3.85
CA VAL A 5 19.04 -18.67 -2.85
C VAL A 5 19.38 -17.61 -1.88
N GLU A 6 19.01 -16.38 -2.22
CA GLU A 6 19.20 -15.34 -1.38
C GLU A 6 18.16 -15.36 -0.36
N THR A 7 18.48 -15.40 0.88
CA THR A 7 17.50 -15.38 1.94
C THR A 7 17.28 -13.95 2.35
N ARG A 8 16.23 -13.37 1.88
CA ARG A 8 15.86 -12.04 2.31
C ARG A 8 15.23 -12.12 3.70
N PRO A 9 15.55 -11.16 4.59
CA PRO A 9 14.93 -11.17 5.92
C PRO A 9 13.46 -10.80 5.81
N ASP A 10 12.69 -11.16 6.84
CA ASP A 10 11.31 -10.73 6.92
C ASP A 10 11.22 -9.36 7.55
N LEU A 11 10.09 -8.70 7.38
CA LEU A 11 9.81 -7.45 8.06
C LEU A 11 9.69 -7.75 9.56
N ALA A 12 10.46 -7.07 10.38
CA ALA A 12 10.49 -7.38 11.79
C ALA A 12 10.49 -6.18 12.71
N THR A 13 10.98 -5.03 12.26
CA THR A 13 11.16 -3.88 13.13
C THR A 13 10.52 -2.63 12.54
N ARG A 14 10.36 -1.62 13.39
CA ARG A 14 9.88 -0.32 12.94
C ARG A 14 10.80 0.27 11.88
N ALA A 15 12.11 0.04 12.01
CA ALA A 15 13.06 0.51 11.00
C ALA A 15 12.80 -0.15 9.64
N ASP A 16 12.43 -1.42 9.63
CA ASP A 16 12.07 -2.12 8.39
C ASP A 16 10.83 -1.49 7.79
N ILE A 17 9.82 -1.21 8.59
CA ILE A 17 8.58 -0.60 8.12
C ILE A 17 8.87 0.81 7.57
N HIS A 18 9.69 1.57 8.28
CA HIS A 18 10.11 2.89 7.80
C HIS A 18 10.75 2.79 6.42
N ASP A 19 11.69 1.87 6.26
CA ASP A 19 12.41 1.72 4.99
C ASP A 19 11.46 1.30 3.87
N LEU A 20 10.52 0.42 4.17
CA LEU A 20 9.54 -0.02 3.19
C LEU A 20 8.63 1.13 2.76
N VAL A 21 8.08 1.86 3.71
CA VAL A 21 7.15 2.96 3.39
C VAL A 21 7.87 4.04 2.59
N VAL A 22 9.08 4.39 2.97
CA VAL A 22 9.85 5.40 2.26
C VAL A 22 10.17 4.94 0.84
N ALA A 23 10.62 3.69 0.69
CA ALA A 23 10.93 3.15 -0.63
C ALA A 23 9.70 3.13 -1.53
N PHE A 24 8.55 2.74 -0.97
CA PHE A 24 7.30 2.68 -1.69
C PHE A 24 6.91 4.08 -2.22
N TYR A 25 6.95 5.09 -1.35
CA TYR A 25 6.52 6.42 -1.77
C TYR A 25 7.52 7.12 -2.69
N ARG A 26 8.78 6.71 -2.68
CA ARG A 26 9.72 7.16 -3.71
C ARG A 26 9.27 6.70 -5.10
N GLU A 27 8.70 5.50 -5.18
CA GLU A 27 8.17 5.01 -6.45
C GLU A 27 6.86 5.69 -6.81
N VAL A 28 6.01 5.92 -5.83
CA VAL A 28 4.70 6.54 -6.05
C VAL A 28 4.85 7.94 -6.64
N VAL A 29 5.80 8.74 -6.16
CA VAL A 29 5.91 10.12 -6.63
C VAL A 29 6.40 10.21 -8.07
N PHE A 30 6.93 9.12 -8.62
CA PHE A 30 7.34 9.08 -10.01
C PHE A 30 6.42 8.23 -10.87
N ASP A 31 5.37 7.66 -10.29
CA ASP A 31 4.48 6.79 -11.03
C ASP A 31 3.42 7.59 -11.78
N ASP A 32 3.26 7.32 -13.07
CA ASP A 32 2.35 8.09 -13.91
C ASP A 32 0.90 8.02 -13.46
N VAL A 33 0.50 6.91 -12.88
CA VAL A 33 -0.89 6.72 -12.46
C VAL A 33 -1.16 7.33 -11.09
N LEU A 34 -0.24 7.14 -10.15
CA LEU A 34 -0.46 7.53 -8.76
C LEU A 34 0.07 8.91 -8.40
N ALA A 35 1.16 9.36 -9.03
CA ALA A 35 1.74 10.64 -8.67
C ALA A 35 0.74 11.80 -8.73
N PRO A 36 -0.08 11.91 -9.78
CA PRO A 36 -1.03 13.01 -9.83
C PRO A 36 -2.02 13.01 -8.67
N VAL A 37 -2.42 11.82 -8.19
CA VAL A 37 -3.35 11.71 -7.08
C VAL A 37 -2.72 12.31 -5.82
N PHE A 38 -1.46 11.98 -5.55
CA PHE A 38 -0.81 12.42 -4.32
C PHE A 38 -0.30 13.85 -4.39
N THR A 39 0.19 14.29 -5.55
CA THR A 39 0.83 15.59 -5.65
C THR A 39 -0.11 16.70 -6.10
N GLU A 40 -1.10 16.37 -6.92
CA GLU A 40 -1.98 17.37 -7.49
C GLU A 40 -3.36 17.37 -6.88
N VAL A 41 -3.92 16.20 -6.60
CA VAL A 41 -5.28 16.10 -6.08
C VAL A 41 -5.29 16.15 -4.57
N ALA A 42 -4.48 15.33 -3.92
CA ALA A 42 -4.47 15.24 -2.46
C ALA A 42 -3.63 16.33 -1.80
N GLU A 43 -2.72 16.95 -2.55
CA GLU A 43 -1.82 17.96 -2.01
C GLU A 43 -1.14 17.42 -0.76
N THR A 44 -0.59 16.23 -0.87
CA THR A 44 -0.09 15.48 0.27
C THR A 44 1.07 16.18 0.97
N ASP A 45 0.94 16.34 2.29
CA ASP A 45 2.04 16.80 3.11
C ASP A 45 2.82 15.57 3.56
N TRP A 46 3.91 15.30 2.86
CA TRP A 46 4.69 14.10 3.10
C TRP A 46 5.28 14.01 4.51
N SER A 47 5.58 15.16 5.10
CA SER A 47 6.15 15.15 6.46
C SER A 47 5.16 14.65 7.50
N THR A 48 3.86 14.74 7.22
CA THR A 48 2.82 14.23 8.10
C THR A 48 2.36 12.86 7.65
N HIS A 49 2.25 12.66 6.34
CA HIS A 49 1.69 11.44 5.75
C HIS A 49 2.57 10.21 6.02
N ILE A 50 3.87 10.34 5.77
CA ILE A 50 4.78 9.22 5.94
C ILE A 50 4.81 8.68 7.37
N PRO A 51 4.96 9.51 8.41
CA PRO A 51 4.95 9.01 9.78
C PRO A 51 3.64 8.31 10.16
N ARG A 52 2.51 8.81 9.66
CA ARG A 52 1.21 8.17 9.94
C ARG A 52 1.12 6.78 9.34
N LEU A 53 1.67 6.61 8.15
CA LEU A 53 1.66 5.31 7.50
C LEU A 53 2.61 4.34 8.16
N ILE A 54 3.76 4.82 8.62
CA ILE A 54 4.68 3.99 9.37
C ILE A 54 3.99 3.49 10.64
N ASP A 55 3.32 4.39 11.37
CA ASP A 55 2.59 4.00 12.57
C ASP A 55 1.49 2.99 12.26
N TYR A 56 0.75 3.21 11.20
CA TYR A 56 -0.32 2.31 10.78
C TYR A 56 0.21 0.90 10.51
N TRP A 57 1.27 0.80 9.71
CA TRP A 57 1.80 -0.51 9.35
C TRP A 57 2.50 -1.20 10.52
N CYS A 58 3.15 -0.43 11.41
CA CYS A 58 3.71 -0.99 12.63
C CYS A 58 2.62 -1.58 13.52
N ARG A 59 1.48 -0.91 13.59
CA ARG A 59 0.35 -1.43 14.36
C ARG A 59 -0.17 -2.73 13.75
N VAL A 60 -0.37 -2.74 12.44
CA VAL A 60 -0.93 -3.90 11.75
C VAL A 60 0.01 -5.10 11.77
N LEU A 61 1.29 -4.88 11.50
CA LEU A 61 2.23 -5.97 11.29
C LEU A 61 2.99 -6.36 12.53
N LEU A 62 3.26 -5.41 13.41
CA LEU A 62 4.11 -5.66 14.57
C LEU A 62 3.36 -5.55 15.89
N GLY A 63 2.07 -5.20 15.85
CA GLY A 63 1.27 -5.08 17.07
C GLY A 63 1.62 -3.88 17.93
N GLN A 64 2.32 -2.90 17.37
CA GLN A 64 2.71 -1.71 18.13
C GLN A 64 1.56 -0.71 18.19
N PRO A 65 1.48 0.11 19.23
CA PRO A 65 0.46 1.14 19.30
C PRO A 65 0.61 2.13 18.14
N GLY A 66 -0.50 2.57 17.59
CA GLY A 66 -0.47 3.52 16.49
C GLY A 66 -1.88 3.95 16.14
N SER A 67 -1.97 4.96 15.30
CA SER A 67 -3.25 5.51 14.89
C SER A 67 -3.71 4.90 13.57
N THR A 68 -5.01 4.66 13.45
CA THR A 68 -5.58 4.22 12.18
C THR A 68 -6.65 5.21 11.72
N GLY A 69 -6.79 6.32 12.44
CA GLY A 69 -8.01 7.10 12.40
C GLY A 69 -8.41 7.75 11.10
N ALA A 70 -7.57 8.46 10.42
CA ALA A 70 -8.02 9.32 9.34
C ALA A 70 -7.84 8.76 7.93
N LEU A 71 -7.50 7.49 7.82
CA LEU A 71 -7.18 6.92 6.52
C LEU A 71 -8.34 6.99 5.53
N LEU A 72 -9.51 6.54 5.95
CA LEU A 72 -10.67 6.53 5.06
C LEU A 72 -11.13 7.94 4.72
N ALA A 73 -11.09 8.85 5.68
CA ALA A 73 -11.51 10.23 5.44
C ALA A 73 -10.64 10.90 4.38
N SER A 74 -9.33 10.67 4.42
CA SER A 74 -8.43 11.22 3.42
C SER A 74 -8.76 10.70 2.02
N HIS A 75 -9.07 9.40 1.92
CA HIS A 75 -9.40 8.80 0.64
C HIS A 75 -10.73 9.32 0.10
N ARG A 76 -11.69 9.57 0.97
CA ARG A 76 -12.97 10.16 0.55
C ARG A 76 -12.78 11.53 -0.03
N HIS A 77 -11.92 12.34 0.59
CA HIS A 77 -11.66 13.68 0.11
C HIS A 77 -11.07 13.66 -1.30
N VAL A 78 -10.08 12.80 -1.53
CA VAL A 78 -9.45 12.68 -2.84
C VAL A 78 -10.45 12.17 -3.88
N HIS A 79 -11.26 11.18 -3.53
CA HIS A 79 -12.22 10.59 -4.46
C HIS A 79 -13.29 11.62 -4.88
N ALA A 80 -13.65 12.55 -4.01
CA ALA A 80 -14.63 13.58 -4.34
C ALA A 80 -14.09 14.55 -5.39
N ILE A 81 -12.77 14.78 -5.41
CA ILE A 81 -12.15 15.67 -6.39
C ILE A 81 -11.89 14.94 -7.69
N GLU A 82 -11.30 13.76 -7.58
CA GLU A 82 -10.93 12.93 -8.74
C GLU A 82 -11.27 11.50 -8.40
N PRO A 83 -12.34 10.93 -8.97
CA PRO A 83 -12.75 9.58 -8.60
C PRO A 83 -11.63 8.55 -8.76
N LEU A 84 -11.42 7.78 -7.72
CA LEU A 84 -10.44 6.71 -7.75
C LEU A 84 -11.02 5.52 -8.51
N ARG A 85 -10.22 4.93 -9.36
CA ARG A 85 -10.65 3.84 -10.23
C ARG A 85 -9.88 2.57 -9.89
N PRO A 86 -10.34 1.40 -10.34
CA PRO A 86 -9.63 0.15 -10.08
C PRO A 86 -8.16 0.19 -10.48
N GLU A 87 -7.81 0.90 -11.55
CA GLU A 87 -6.41 1.00 -11.98
C GLU A 87 -5.53 1.67 -10.94
N HIS A 88 -6.06 2.59 -10.14
CA HIS A 88 -5.30 3.22 -9.06
C HIS A 88 -4.95 2.20 -8.00
N PHE A 89 -5.90 1.35 -7.64
CA PHE A 89 -5.67 0.32 -6.63
C PHE A 89 -4.75 -0.79 -7.15
N ASP A 90 -4.90 -1.18 -8.42
CA ASP A 90 -4.01 -2.16 -9.02
C ASP A 90 -2.57 -1.67 -9.00
N ARG A 91 -2.36 -0.40 -9.36
CA ARG A 91 -1.01 0.17 -9.41
C ARG A 91 -0.41 0.29 -8.01
N TRP A 92 -1.23 0.75 -7.06
CA TRP A 92 -0.81 0.89 -5.67
C TRP A 92 -0.31 -0.44 -5.11
N VAL A 93 -1.08 -1.50 -5.30
CA VAL A 93 -0.73 -2.83 -4.82
C VAL A 93 0.53 -3.35 -5.54
N ALA A 94 0.63 -3.14 -6.84
CA ALA A 94 1.79 -3.59 -7.59
C ALA A 94 3.08 -2.94 -7.08
N LEU A 95 3.05 -1.65 -6.82
CA LEU A 95 4.22 -0.95 -6.30
C LEU A 95 4.56 -1.38 -4.88
N TRP A 96 3.53 -1.62 -4.06
CA TRP A 96 3.73 -2.09 -2.68
C TRP A 96 4.40 -3.46 -2.68
N PHE A 97 3.88 -4.38 -3.50
CA PHE A 97 4.45 -5.72 -3.62
C PHE A 97 5.90 -5.66 -4.09
N ALA A 98 6.17 -4.85 -5.10
CA ALA A 98 7.54 -4.73 -5.63
C ALA A 98 8.49 -4.17 -4.57
N SER A 99 8.03 -3.19 -3.81
CA SER A 99 8.85 -2.60 -2.74
C SER A 99 9.18 -3.62 -1.66
N ILE A 100 8.23 -4.47 -1.32
CA ILE A 100 8.47 -5.52 -0.34
C ILE A 100 9.44 -6.56 -0.90
N ASP A 101 9.16 -7.05 -2.10
CA ASP A 101 9.93 -8.14 -2.68
C ASP A 101 11.38 -7.79 -2.94
N GLU A 102 11.67 -6.52 -3.10
CA GLU A 102 13.03 -6.10 -3.35
C GLU A 102 13.95 -6.39 -2.16
N ARG A 103 13.44 -6.34 -0.94
CA ARG A 103 14.29 -6.44 0.26
C ARG A 103 13.82 -7.45 1.29
N TRP A 104 12.57 -7.85 1.28
CA TRP A 104 12.02 -8.68 2.36
C TRP A 104 11.24 -9.87 1.83
N ALA A 105 11.20 -10.92 2.64
CA ALA A 105 10.40 -12.12 2.35
C ALA A 105 10.11 -12.84 3.66
N GLY A 106 8.94 -13.42 3.77
CA GLY A 106 8.57 -14.20 4.95
C GLY A 106 7.11 -13.97 5.33
N PRO A 107 6.67 -14.56 6.45
CA PRO A 107 5.25 -14.47 6.85
C PRO A 107 4.75 -13.04 7.06
N THR A 108 5.53 -12.18 7.68
CA THR A 108 5.10 -10.79 7.90
C THR A 108 5.04 -10.03 6.58
N SER A 109 5.98 -10.29 5.68
CA SER A 109 5.97 -9.69 4.35
C SER A 109 4.74 -10.12 3.57
N GLU A 110 4.35 -11.39 3.65
CA GLU A 110 3.14 -11.87 2.99
C GLU A 110 1.88 -11.29 3.64
N GLN A 111 1.90 -11.09 4.95
CA GLN A 111 0.80 -10.43 5.65
C GLN A 111 0.65 -8.99 5.20
N ALA A 112 1.76 -8.29 4.96
CA ALA A 112 1.72 -6.91 4.48
C ALA A 112 1.08 -6.84 3.10
N LYS A 113 1.34 -7.81 2.23
CA LYS A 113 0.73 -7.88 0.91
C LYS A 113 -0.77 -8.15 1.01
N ALA A 114 -1.14 -9.15 1.78
CA ALA A 114 -2.55 -9.52 1.94
C ALA A 114 -3.36 -8.40 2.57
N HIS A 115 -2.78 -7.73 3.56
CA HIS A 115 -3.46 -6.63 4.23
C HIS A 115 -3.67 -5.45 3.30
N ALA A 116 -2.71 -5.17 2.43
CA ALA A 116 -2.84 -4.08 1.45
C ALA A 116 -4.02 -4.34 0.51
N ILE A 117 -4.19 -5.57 0.05
CA ILE A 117 -5.33 -5.91 -0.81
C ILE A 117 -6.64 -5.71 -0.04
N ARG A 118 -6.67 -6.14 1.21
CA ARG A 118 -7.87 -6.03 2.05
C ARG A 118 -8.23 -4.56 2.30
N VAL A 119 -7.23 -3.74 2.63
CA VAL A 119 -7.45 -2.32 2.86
C VAL A 119 -7.95 -1.65 1.59
N GLY A 120 -7.33 -1.94 0.46
CA GLY A 120 -7.74 -1.37 -0.82
C GLY A 120 -9.17 -1.73 -1.16
N SER A 121 -9.56 -3.00 -0.94
CA SER A 121 -10.91 -3.44 -1.24
C SER A 121 -11.93 -2.78 -0.31
N VAL A 122 -11.59 -2.58 0.97
CA VAL A 122 -12.48 -1.88 1.90
C VAL A 122 -12.64 -0.42 1.50
N ILE A 123 -11.55 0.24 1.17
CA ILE A 123 -11.60 1.64 0.75
C ILE A 123 -12.44 1.79 -0.52
N ALA A 124 -12.20 0.94 -1.51
CA ALA A 124 -12.94 0.98 -2.76
C ALA A 124 -14.43 0.79 -2.51
N GLY A 125 -14.80 -0.16 -1.66
CA GLY A 125 -16.19 -0.42 -1.35
C GLY A 125 -16.86 0.74 -0.62
N ARG A 126 -16.12 1.39 0.27
CA ARG A 126 -16.67 2.50 1.03
C ARG A 126 -16.78 3.79 0.23
N LEU A 127 -15.98 3.93 -0.82
CA LEU A 127 -16.08 5.09 -1.68
C LEU A 127 -17.27 5.03 -2.61
N GLY A 128 -17.79 3.85 -2.87
CA GLY A 128 -18.90 3.67 -3.77
C GLY A 128 -18.47 3.90 -5.21
N GLY A 129 -19.04 3.17 -6.14
CA GLY A 129 -18.71 3.34 -7.55
C GLY A 129 -17.29 2.97 -7.94
N CYS A 130 -16.55 2.31 -7.07
CA CYS A 130 -15.20 1.89 -7.36
C CYS A 130 -15.00 0.44 -6.92
N PRO A 131 -15.63 -0.51 -7.62
CA PRO A 131 -15.52 -1.91 -7.24
C PRO A 131 -14.10 -2.42 -7.50
N TRP A 132 -13.45 -2.92 -6.48
CA TRP A 132 -12.12 -3.48 -6.60
C TRP A 132 -11.95 -4.55 -5.51
N ALA A 133 -11.49 -5.71 -5.90
CA ALA A 133 -11.33 -6.83 -4.98
C ALA A 133 -9.98 -7.51 -5.19
N GLY A 134 -8.97 -6.73 -5.53
CA GLY A 134 -7.63 -7.23 -5.72
C GLY A 134 -7.14 -6.99 -7.13
N PRO A 135 -5.85 -7.26 -7.37
CA PRO A 135 -5.26 -7.05 -8.70
C PRO A 135 -5.98 -7.84 -9.78
N ALA A 136 -5.90 -7.35 -11.00
CA ALA A 136 -6.62 -7.94 -12.13
C ALA A 136 -6.33 -9.43 -12.29
N ALA A 137 -5.09 -9.85 -12.12
CA ALA A 137 -4.76 -11.27 -12.26
C ALA A 137 -5.47 -12.12 -11.22
N THR A 138 -5.58 -11.60 -10.00
CA THR A 138 -6.29 -12.32 -8.93
C THR A 138 -7.77 -12.39 -9.23
N ARG A 139 -8.34 -11.31 -9.74
CA ARG A 139 -9.77 -11.29 -10.08
C ARG A 139 -10.11 -12.29 -11.18
N VAL A 140 -9.24 -12.39 -12.17
CA VAL A 140 -9.45 -13.33 -13.26
C VAL A 140 -9.47 -14.76 -12.71
N GLY A 141 -8.55 -15.07 -11.84
CA GLY A 141 -8.50 -16.39 -11.25
C GLY A 141 -9.71 -16.71 -10.40
N GLY A 142 -10.38 -15.71 -9.87
CA GLY A 142 -11.54 -15.91 -9.02
C GLY A 142 -12.86 -15.99 -9.72
N GLN A 143 -12.85 -15.93 -11.01
CA GLN A 143 -14.10 -15.90 -11.74
C GLN A 143 -14.59 -17.22 -12.16
N ARG A 144 -14.46 -18.21 -11.40
CA ARG A 144 -14.92 -19.49 -11.86
C ARG A 144 -16.22 -19.87 -11.30
#